data_1e7bdd0a57d0a9283a7c60f5ebd33991
#
_entry.id   1e7bdd0a57d0a9283a7c60f5ebd33991
#
_cell.length_a   1.000
_cell.length_b   1.000
_cell.length_c   1.000
_cell.angle_alpha   90.00
_cell.angle_beta   90.00
_cell.angle_gamma   90.00
#
_symmetry.space_group_name_H-M   'P 1'
#
loop_
_entity.id
_entity.type
_entity.pdbx_description
1 polymer ?
#
loop_
_entity_poly.entity_id
_entity_poly.type
_entity_poly.pdbx_seq_one_letter_code
_entity_poly.pdbx_strand_id
1 'polypeptide(L)'
;MPPPSVVLAAAPDLVLDRREAVPRLIGRHEDFLIVCGLAGTSRDIAALTKDGAHIYAMAGAMGAAVSAGLGLALARPDKLVLVATGDGELLMNLGALATVAVLNPPNLKILCVDNGHYGETGWQKSHTSLGVDLERIAVGSGIKLTRTVAREADLADGARLLREGNASAFVLLRVKPTDSPAYKRNLDPSACRTRFRAALAPAAG
;
A
#
# COMPACT_ATOMS: atom_id res chain seq x y z
N MET A 1 21.03 -31.21 -17.05
CA MET A 1 21.68 -30.22 -16.18
C MET A 1 20.73 -29.89 -15.05
N PRO A 2 21.16 -29.89 -13.80
CA PRO A 2 20.31 -29.33 -12.72
C PRO A 2 20.07 -27.85 -13.01
N PRO A 3 18.89 -27.30 -12.67
CA PRO A 3 18.64 -25.88 -12.85
C PRO A 3 19.68 -25.06 -12.04
N PRO A 4 20.09 -23.89 -12.51
CA PRO A 4 21.01 -23.05 -11.77
C PRO A 4 20.41 -22.77 -10.39
N SER A 5 21.21 -22.99 -9.35
CA SER A 5 20.84 -22.62 -7.98
C SER A 5 20.72 -21.09 -7.94
N VAL A 6 19.48 -20.61 -7.92
CA VAL A 6 19.23 -19.18 -7.69
C VAL A 6 19.57 -18.92 -6.21
N VAL A 7 20.73 -18.30 -5.97
CA VAL A 7 21.07 -17.77 -4.64
C VAL A 7 20.23 -16.50 -4.46
N LEU A 8 19.08 -16.66 -3.85
CA LEU A 8 18.28 -15.51 -3.42
C LEU A 8 19.00 -14.84 -2.24
N ALA A 9 19.03 -13.54 -2.22
CA ALA A 9 19.53 -12.78 -1.06
C ALA A 9 18.76 -13.23 0.20
N ALA A 10 19.46 -13.28 1.34
CA ALA A 10 18.81 -13.56 2.62
C ALA A 10 17.66 -12.57 2.84
N ALA A 11 16.51 -13.08 3.24
CA ALA A 11 15.40 -12.20 3.60
C ALA A 11 15.85 -11.27 4.74
N PRO A 12 15.58 -9.97 4.66
CA PRO A 12 15.98 -9.03 5.69
C PRO A 12 15.25 -9.33 7.01
N ASP A 13 15.89 -9.02 8.13
CA ASP A 13 15.28 -9.12 9.45
C ASP A 13 14.03 -8.21 9.52
N LEU A 14 12.87 -8.84 9.68
CA LEU A 14 11.59 -8.15 9.82
C LEU A 14 11.39 -7.80 11.30
N VAL A 15 11.60 -6.55 11.69
CA VAL A 15 11.59 -6.13 13.10
C VAL A 15 10.38 -5.27 13.49
N LEU A 16 9.74 -4.61 12.52
CA LEU A 16 8.61 -3.71 12.79
C LEU A 16 7.30 -4.48 12.99
N ASP A 17 6.47 -4.02 13.91
CA ASP A 17 5.09 -4.47 14.03
C ASP A 17 4.18 -3.57 13.18
N ARG A 18 3.35 -4.19 12.32
CA ARG A 18 2.42 -3.48 11.44
C ARG A 18 1.41 -2.62 12.18
N ARG A 19 0.99 -3.05 13.38
CA ARG A 19 0.00 -2.35 14.21
C ARG A 19 0.50 -1.00 14.71
N GLU A 20 1.82 -0.85 14.83
CA GLU A 20 2.48 0.37 15.25
C GLU A 20 3.02 1.17 14.06
N ALA A 21 3.67 0.50 13.10
CA ALA A 21 4.34 1.14 12.00
C ALA A 21 3.38 1.77 10.98
N VAL A 22 2.25 1.09 10.63
CA VAL A 22 1.28 1.62 9.66
C VAL A 22 0.65 2.92 10.14
N PRO A 23 0.12 3.05 11.38
CA PRO A 23 -0.42 4.32 11.87
C PRO A 23 0.63 5.44 11.89
N ARG A 24 1.88 5.14 12.25
CA ARG A 24 2.95 6.13 12.33
C ARG A 24 3.39 6.63 10.96
N LEU A 25 3.42 5.76 9.94
CA LEU A 25 3.72 6.15 8.57
C LEU A 25 2.61 7.02 7.97
N ILE A 26 1.36 6.64 8.18
CA ILE A 26 0.23 7.37 7.59
C ILE A 26 -0.03 8.68 8.35
N GLY A 27 0.09 8.67 9.68
CA GLY A 27 -0.20 9.84 10.53
C GLY A 27 -1.66 10.28 10.39
N ARG A 28 -1.89 11.55 10.06
CA ARG A 28 -3.25 12.09 9.83
C ARG A 28 -3.86 11.49 8.57
N HIS A 29 -4.59 10.40 8.74
CA HIS A 29 -5.19 9.65 7.64
C HIS A 29 -6.31 10.43 6.91
N GLU A 30 -6.91 11.41 7.59
CA GLU A 30 -7.96 12.28 7.03
C GLU A 30 -7.46 13.19 5.90
N ASP A 31 -6.16 13.41 5.82
CA ASP A 31 -5.54 14.19 4.75
C ASP A 31 -5.57 13.46 3.39
N PHE A 32 -5.86 12.16 3.40
CA PHE A 32 -5.83 11.32 2.20
C PHE A 32 -7.22 10.87 1.78
N LEU A 33 -7.39 10.68 0.47
CA LEU A 33 -8.32 9.69 -0.05
C LEU A 33 -7.57 8.36 -0.14
N ILE A 34 -8.05 7.32 0.54
CA ILE A 34 -7.32 6.06 0.64
C ILE A 34 -7.99 4.99 -0.21
N VAL A 35 -7.25 4.39 -1.13
CA VAL A 35 -7.63 3.16 -1.82
C VAL A 35 -6.84 2.03 -1.18
N CYS A 36 -7.53 1.09 -0.56
CA CYS A 36 -6.86 -0.07 0.02
C CYS A 36 -7.29 -1.38 -0.65
N GLY A 37 -6.31 -2.25 -0.79
CA GLY A 37 -6.50 -3.54 -1.40
C GLY A 37 -7.20 -4.55 -0.50
N LEU A 38 -6.56 -5.70 -0.29
CA LEU A 38 -7.15 -6.86 0.35
C LEU A 38 -6.43 -7.21 1.68
N ALA A 39 -6.95 -8.18 2.38
CA ALA A 39 -6.31 -8.90 3.48
C ALA A 39 -5.87 -8.02 4.66
N GLY A 40 -4.69 -8.30 5.17
CA GLY A 40 -4.13 -7.64 6.34
C GLY A 40 -4.00 -6.13 6.20
N THR A 41 -3.52 -5.65 5.04
CA THR A 41 -3.36 -4.20 4.81
C THR A 41 -4.70 -3.46 4.84
N SER A 42 -5.75 -4.05 4.27
CA SER A 42 -7.09 -3.46 4.37
C SER A 42 -7.62 -3.45 5.81
N ARG A 43 -7.25 -4.44 6.65
CA ARG A 43 -7.59 -4.43 8.09
C ARG A 43 -6.79 -3.37 8.85
N ASP A 44 -5.52 -3.15 8.52
CA ASP A 44 -4.73 -2.08 9.11
C ASP A 44 -5.40 -0.72 8.86
N ILE A 45 -5.78 -0.47 7.61
CA ILE A 45 -6.44 0.79 7.22
C ILE A 45 -7.81 0.93 7.90
N ALA A 46 -8.64 -0.12 7.88
CA ALA A 46 -9.95 -0.08 8.50
C ALA A 46 -9.88 0.13 10.02
N ALA A 47 -8.92 -0.51 10.70
CA ALA A 47 -8.71 -0.32 12.13
C ALA A 47 -8.25 1.11 12.47
N LEU A 48 -7.35 1.67 11.64
CA LEU A 48 -6.83 3.03 11.79
C LEU A 48 -7.94 4.07 11.62
N THR A 49 -8.76 3.91 10.60
CA THR A 49 -9.69 4.93 10.09
C THR A 49 -11.14 4.71 10.53
N LYS A 50 -11.43 3.58 11.20
CA LYS A 50 -12.79 3.16 11.60
C LYS A 50 -13.76 3.11 10.41
N ASP A 51 -13.30 2.59 9.27
CA ASP A 51 -14.06 2.57 8.01
C ASP A 51 -14.60 3.96 7.59
N GLY A 52 -13.79 5.00 7.77
CA GLY A 52 -14.14 6.38 7.44
C GLY A 52 -14.57 6.58 5.98
N ALA A 53 -15.27 7.68 5.70
CA ALA A 53 -15.81 7.95 4.36
C ALA A 53 -14.71 8.15 3.28
N HIS A 54 -13.51 8.57 3.67
CA HIS A 54 -12.37 8.81 2.78
C HIS A 54 -11.63 7.54 2.32
N ILE A 55 -12.20 6.33 2.62
CA ILE A 55 -11.58 5.04 2.29
C ILE A 55 -12.42 4.29 1.28
N TYR A 56 -11.76 3.82 0.22
CA TYR A 56 -12.30 2.85 -0.71
C TYR A 56 -11.57 1.52 -0.59
N ALA A 57 -12.24 0.53 0.03
CA ALA A 57 -11.70 -0.82 0.15
C ALA A 57 -12.13 -1.66 -1.05
N MET A 58 -11.15 -2.31 -1.71
CA MET A 58 -11.35 -3.09 -2.94
C MET A 58 -12.01 -4.46 -2.72
N ALA A 59 -12.43 -4.77 -1.51
CA ALA A 59 -13.30 -5.90 -1.13
C ALA A 59 -13.04 -7.24 -1.84
N GLY A 60 -11.77 -7.66 -2.00
CA GLY A 60 -11.41 -8.96 -2.58
C GLY A 60 -10.71 -8.89 -3.94
N ALA A 61 -10.64 -7.73 -4.58
CA ALA A 61 -9.86 -7.57 -5.81
C ALA A 61 -8.36 -7.44 -5.50
N MET A 62 -7.58 -8.46 -5.83
CA MET A 62 -6.12 -8.42 -5.72
C MET A 62 -5.48 -7.75 -6.94
N GLY A 63 -4.44 -6.92 -6.71
CA GLY A 63 -3.66 -6.26 -7.75
C GLY A 63 -4.32 -5.03 -8.38
N ALA A 64 -5.53 -4.65 -7.95
CA ALA A 64 -6.26 -3.53 -8.55
C ALA A 64 -6.05 -2.19 -7.83
N ALA A 65 -5.57 -2.18 -6.59
CA ALA A 65 -5.52 -0.98 -5.75
C ALA A 65 -4.64 0.13 -6.37
N VAL A 66 -3.48 -0.20 -6.92
CA VAL A 66 -2.58 0.78 -7.54
C VAL A 66 -3.23 1.46 -8.75
N SER A 67 -3.83 0.68 -9.64
CA SER A 67 -4.52 1.21 -10.83
C SER A 67 -5.74 2.06 -10.46
N ALA A 68 -6.53 1.62 -9.47
CA ALA A 68 -7.67 2.39 -8.98
C ALA A 68 -7.23 3.71 -8.31
N GLY A 69 -6.18 3.66 -7.48
CA GLY A 69 -5.60 4.86 -6.85
C GLY A 69 -5.01 5.83 -7.87
N LEU A 70 -4.37 5.33 -8.92
CA LEU A 70 -3.88 6.15 -10.03
C LEU A 70 -5.03 6.88 -10.72
N GLY A 71 -6.10 6.16 -11.08
CA GLY A 71 -7.30 6.79 -11.68
C GLY A 71 -7.92 7.86 -10.78
N LEU A 72 -7.98 7.60 -9.47
CA LEU A 72 -8.46 8.58 -8.49
C LEU A 72 -7.56 9.81 -8.41
N ALA A 73 -6.23 9.63 -8.38
CA ALA A 73 -5.28 10.73 -8.32
C ALA A 73 -5.36 11.64 -9.55
N LEU A 74 -5.54 11.06 -10.73
CA LEU A 74 -5.74 11.81 -11.97
C LEU A 74 -7.08 12.56 -11.99
N ALA A 75 -8.14 11.95 -11.47
CA ALA A 75 -9.47 12.56 -11.40
C ALA A 75 -9.60 13.64 -10.30
N ARG A 76 -8.76 13.58 -9.27
CA ARG A 76 -8.78 14.49 -8.12
C ARG A 76 -7.38 15.04 -7.81
N PRO A 77 -6.85 15.92 -8.70
CA PRO A 77 -5.52 16.51 -8.49
C PRO A 77 -5.45 17.42 -7.26
N ASP A 78 -6.59 17.84 -6.74
CA ASP A 78 -6.77 18.64 -5.52
C ASP A 78 -6.66 17.84 -4.23
N LYS A 79 -6.62 16.49 -4.31
CA LYS A 79 -6.59 15.59 -3.15
C LYS A 79 -5.33 14.73 -3.14
N LEU A 80 -4.77 14.54 -1.96
CA LEU A 80 -3.71 13.55 -1.77
C LEU A 80 -4.33 12.15 -1.76
N VAL A 81 -3.82 11.25 -2.59
CA VAL A 81 -4.31 9.88 -2.72
C VAL A 81 -3.27 8.91 -2.18
N LEU A 82 -3.66 8.10 -1.22
CA LEU A 82 -2.85 7.00 -0.70
C LEU A 82 -3.40 5.66 -1.19
N VAL A 83 -2.55 4.88 -1.85
CA VAL A 83 -2.80 3.46 -2.09
C VAL A 83 -2.14 2.67 -0.97
N ALA A 84 -2.90 1.85 -0.27
CA ALA A 84 -2.38 0.90 0.72
C ALA A 84 -2.58 -0.52 0.20
N THR A 85 -1.49 -1.21 -0.12
CA THR A 85 -1.48 -2.56 -0.69
C THR A 85 -0.55 -3.49 0.08
N GLY A 86 -0.70 -4.80 -0.08
CA GLY A 86 0.22 -5.80 0.45
C GLY A 86 1.21 -6.28 -0.62
N ASP A 87 2.28 -6.94 -0.18
CA ASP A 87 3.29 -7.53 -1.06
C ASP A 87 2.69 -8.54 -2.05
N GLY A 88 1.94 -9.51 -1.54
CA GLY A 88 1.30 -10.53 -2.37
C GLY A 88 0.24 -9.98 -3.33
N GLU A 89 -0.46 -8.94 -2.92
CA GLU A 89 -1.43 -8.23 -3.76
C GLU A 89 -0.74 -7.46 -4.89
N LEU A 90 0.29 -6.68 -4.56
CA LEU A 90 1.04 -5.89 -5.55
C LEU A 90 1.72 -6.78 -6.59
N LEU A 91 2.25 -7.94 -6.17
CA LEU A 91 2.85 -8.94 -7.05
C LEU A 91 1.90 -9.44 -8.15
N MET A 92 0.60 -9.35 -7.96
CA MET A 92 -0.38 -9.76 -8.97
C MET A 92 -0.51 -8.77 -10.14
N ASN A 93 -0.04 -7.52 -9.97
CA ASN A 93 -0.11 -6.50 -11.03
C ASN A 93 1.04 -5.50 -10.93
N LEU A 94 2.27 -5.99 -11.05
CA LEU A 94 3.47 -5.15 -11.04
C LEU A 94 3.50 -4.14 -12.19
N GLY A 95 2.87 -4.45 -13.33
CA GLY A 95 2.78 -3.55 -14.48
C GLY A 95 2.10 -2.21 -14.18
N ALA A 96 1.25 -2.15 -13.15
CA ALA A 96 0.64 -0.90 -12.70
C ALA A 96 1.69 0.14 -12.25
N LEU A 97 2.83 -0.29 -11.70
CA LEU A 97 3.91 0.61 -11.30
C LEU A 97 4.53 1.35 -12.49
N ALA A 98 4.65 0.67 -13.65
CA ALA A 98 5.14 1.30 -14.87
C ALA A 98 4.16 2.38 -15.37
N THR A 99 2.85 2.12 -15.30
CA THR A 99 1.84 3.11 -15.65
C THR A 99 1.88 4.31 -14.71
N VAL A 100 2.05 4.09 -13.40
CA VAL A 100 2.24 5.16 -12.41
C VAL A 100 3.48 5.99 -12.75
N ALA A 101 4.60 5.34 -13.07
CA ALA A 101 5.85 6.05 -13.40
C ALA A 101 5.72 6.93 -14.63
N VAL A 102 5.01 6.48 -15.67
CA VAL A 102 4.78 7.23 -16.91
C VAL A 102 3.88 8.45 -16.67
N LEU A 103 2.76 8.27 -15.94
CA LEU A 103 1.79 9.35 -15.68
C LEU A 103 2.23 10.26 -14.54
N ASN A 104 2.94 9.73 -13.57
CA ASN A 104 3.61 10.39 -12.45
C ASN A 104 2.81 11.53 -11.75
N PRO A 105 1.54 11.31 -11.36
CA PRO A 105 0.78 12.35 -10.70
C PRO A 105 1.39 12.69 -9.33
N PRO A 106 1.58 13.99 -8.99
CA PRO A 106 2.29 14.40 -7.77
C PRO A 106 1.55 14.05 -6.48
N ASN A 107 0.26 13.84 -6.57
CA ASN A 107 -0.64 13.58 -5.45
C ASN A 107 -0.86 12.07 -5.17
N LEU A 108 -0.19 11.15 -5.89
CA LEU A 108 -0.29 9.71 -5.65
C LEU A 108 0.84 9.21 -4.77
N LYS A 109 0.50 8.56 -3.66
CA LYS A 109 1.44 7.91 -2.75
C LYS A 109 1.05 6.44 -2.59
N ILE A 110 2.01 5.53 -2.65
CA ILE A 110 1.81 4.09 -2.54
C ILE A 110 2.53 3.57 -1.31
N LEU A 111 1.81 2.97 -0.39
CA LEU A 111 2.31 2.23 0.75
C LEU A 111 2.10 0.74 0.51
N CYS A 112 3.17 -0.01 0.35
CA CYS A 112 3.14 -1.47 0.29
C CYS A 112 3.58 -2.05 1.64
N VAL A 113 2.67 -2.74 2.32
CA VAL A 113 2.96 -3.42 3.60
C VAL A 113 3.40 -4.85 3.30
N ASP A 114 4.70 -5.09 3.42
CA ASP A 114 5.36 -6.35 3.10
C ASP A 114 5.61 -7.17 4.37
N ASN A 115 4.81 -8.22 4.58
CA ASN A 115 5.03 -9.21 5.63
C ASN A 115 5.64 -10.52 5.11
N GLY A 116 5.93 -10.60 3.82
CA GLY A 116 6.50 -11.77 3.17
C GLY A 116 5.57 -12.97 3.07
N HIS A 117 4.27 -12.83 3.35
CA HIS A 117 3.35 -13.97 3.45
C HIS A 117 1.93 -13.64 2.96
N TYR A 118 1.26 -14.67 2.48
CA TYR A 118 -0.18 -14.67 2.16
C TYR A 118 -0.99 -15.08 3.41
N GLY A 119 -1.23 -14.13 4.32
CA GLY A 119 -1.84 -14.42 5.62
C GLY A 119 -3.30 -14.89 5.59
N GLU A 120 -4.06 -14.57 4.53
CA GLU A 120 -5.48 -14.98 4.41
C GLU A 120 -5.66 -16.44 3.96
N THR A 121 -4.65 -17.03 3.34
CA THR A 121 -4.77 -18.34 2.69
C THR A 121 -3.92 -19.42 3.33
N GLY A 122 -3.32 -19.16 4.49
CA GLY A 122 -2.56 -20.13 5.25
C GLY A 122 -1.08 -19.82 5.44
N TRP A 123 -0.70 -18.56 5.39
CA TRP A 123 0.65 -18.06 5.68
C TRP A 123 1.75 -18.61 4.75
N GLN A 124 1.40 -18.91 3.52
CA GLN A 124 2.40 -19.28 2.51
C GLN A 124 3.36 -18.10 2.30
N LYS A 125 4.63 -18.40 2.11
CA LYS A 125 5.64 -17.39 1.78
C LYS A 125 5.32 -16.72 0.45
N SER A 126 5.36 -15.39 0.43
CA SER A 126 5.33 -14.63 -0.82
C SER A 126 6.73 -14.54 -1.42
N HIS A 127 6.85 -14.04 -2.62
CA HIS A 127 8.13 -13.91 -3.32
C HIS A 127 9.11 -12.98 -2.59
N THR A 128 8.61 -12.02 -1.79
CA THR A 128 9.48 -11.11 -1.02
C THR A 128 10.22 -11.83 0.10
N SER A 129 9.63 -12.88 0.70
CA SER A 129 10.34 -13.80 1.62
C SER A 129 11.44 -14.62 0.93
N LEU A 130 11.43 -14.69 -0.39
CA LEU A 130 12.38 -15.43 -1.21
C LEU A 130 13.37 -14.51 -1.94
N GLY A 131 13.45 -13.22 -1.57
CA GLY A 131 14.45 -12.28 -2.06
C GLY A 131 13.99 -11.33 -3.15
N VAL A 132 12.71 -11.36 -3.55
CA VAL A 132 12.16 -10.33 -4.46
C VAL A 132 12.06 -9.01 -3.71
N ASP A 133 12.55 -7.94 -4.32
CA ASP A 133 12.58 -6.59 -3.77
C ASP A 133 11.61 -5.67 -4.54
N LEU A 134 10.50 -5.33 -3.89
CA LEU A 134 9.45 -4.50 -4.51
C LEU A 134 9.86 -3.04 -4.65
N GLU A 135 10.79 -2.52 -3.84
CA GLU A 135 11.32 -1.17 -4.04
C GLU A 135 12.17 -1.11 -5.32
N ARG A 136 13.06 -2.10 -5.51
CA ARG A 136 13.85 -2.20 -6.75
C ARG A 136 12.97 -2.34 -8.00
N ILE A 137 11.85 -3.07 -7.88
CA ILE A 137 10.86 -3.18 -8.97
C ILE A 137 10.22 -1.81 -9.23
N ALA A 138 9.84 -1.07 -8.21
CA ALA A 138 9.29 0.28 -8.36
C ALA A 138 10.30 1.23 -9.02
N VAL A 139 11.56 1.21 -8.59
CA VAL A 139 12.67 1.97 -9.22
C VAL A 139 12.85 1.55 -10.68
N GLY A 140 12.91 0.24 -10.96
CA GLY A 140 13.05 -0.30 -12.31
C GLY A 140 11.87 0.04 -13.23
N SER A 141 10.68 0.26 -12.65
CA SER A 141 9.49 0.75 -13.36
C SER A 141 9.55 2.25 -13.68
N GLY A 142 10.49 3.00 -13.07
CA GLY A 142 10.68 4.44 -13.29
C GLY A 142 10.15 5.35 -12.18
N ILE A 143 9.65 4.82 -11.05
CA ILE A 143 9.25 5.64 -9.91
C ILE A 143 10.52 6.18 -9.23
N LYS A 144 10.63 7.50 -9.13
CA LYS A 144 11.85 8.17 -8.65
C LYS A 144 11.88 8.37 -7.12
N LEU A 145 10.72 8.49 -6.50
CA LEU A 145 10.60 8.71 -5.07
C LEU A 145 10.23 7.39 -4.40
N THR A 146 11.23 6.67 -3.92
CA THR A 146 11.04 5.38 -3.27
C THR A 146 11.77 5.31 -1.92
N ARG A 147 11.26 4.50 -0.99
CA ARG A 147 11.89 4.23 0.29
C ARG A 147 11.47 2.89 0.84
N THR A 148 12.42 2.06 1.23
CA THR A 148 12.18 0.93 2.12
C THR A 148 12.27 1.39 3.57
N VAL A 149 11.25 1.06 4.36
CA VAL A 149 11.15 1.24 5.80
C VAL A 149 11.20 -0.15 6.43
N ALA A 150 12.35 -0.48 7.01
CA ALA A 150 12.59 -1.78 7.64
C ALA A 150 12.92 -1.68 9.13
N ARG A 151 13.27 -0.49 9.63
CA ARG A 151 13.67 -0.22 11.00
C ARG A 151 12.96 1.02 11.52
N GLU A 152 12.98 1.18 12.83
CA GLU A 152 12.42 2.33 13.53
C GLU A 152 12.94 3.67 12.99
N ALA A 153 14.25 3.74 12.74
CA ALA A 153 14.90 4.93 12.22
C ALA A 153 14.43 5.37 10.81
N ASP A 154 13.83 4.47 10.03
CA ASP A 154 13.37 4.76 8.68
C ASP A 154 11.96 5.36 8.64
N LEU A 155 11.19 5.24 9.74
CA LEU A 155 9.77 5.63 9.78
C LEU A 155 9.55 7.10 9.46
N ALA A 156 10.39 7.99 9.99
CA ALA A 156 10.24 9.44 9.75
C ALA A 156 10.41 9.80 8.27
N ASP A 157 11.40 9.21 7.60
CA ASP A 157 11.62 9.42 6.17
C ASP A 157 10.49 8.84 5.31
N GLY A 158 10.01 7.63 5.66
CA GLY A 158 8.87 7.02 4.99
C GLY A 158 7.60 7.86 5.14
N ALA A 159 7.30 8.34 6.34
CA ALA A 159 6.14 9.19 6.61
C ALA A 159 6.21 10.51 5.83
N ARG A 160 7.39 11.13 5.79
CA ARG A 160 7.64 12.34 5.01
C ARG A 160 7.39 12.09 3.52
N LEU A 161 7.89 10.99 2.98
CA LEU A 161 7.73 10.67 1.55
C LEU A 161 6.27 10.42 1.15
N LEU A 162 5.43 9.91 2.04
CA LEU A 162 3.99 9.76 1.81
C LEU A 162 3.24 11.10 1.77
N ARG A 163 3.83 12.21 2.20
CA ARG A 163 3.16 13.51 2.29
C ARG A 163 3.76 14.57 1.39
N GLU A 164 5.06 14.51 1.21
CA GLU A 164 5.83 15.54 0.52
C GLU A 164 6.21 15.07 -0.89
N GLY A 165 6.62 16.03 -1.71
CA GLY A 165 7.14 15.77 -3.04
C GLY A 165 6.12 16.00 -4.15
N ASN A 166 6.64 16.37 -5.31
CA ASN A 166 5.90 16.76 -6.51
C ASN A 166 5.88 15.62 -7.56
N ALA A 167 5.94 14.38 -7.10
CA ALA A 167 5.89 13.18 -7.93
C ALA A 167 5.19 12.03 -7.18
N SER A 168 4.80 11.00 -7.91
CA SER A 168 4.34 9.75 -7.32
C SER A 168 5.43 9.13 -6.45
N ALA A 169 5.06 8.61 -5.28
CA ALA A 169 6.00 7.99 -4.36
C ALA A 169 5.60 6.55 -3.99
N PHE A 170 6.61 5.74 -3.72
CA PHE A 170 6.45 4.35 -3.30
C PHE A 170 7.21 4.09 -2.00
N VAL A 171 6.50 3.68 -0.95
CA VAL A 171 7.09 3.28 0.34
C VAL A 171 6.84 1.79 0.55
N LEU A 172 7.91 1.03 0.69
CA LEU A 172 7.88 -0.39 1.07
C LEU A 172 8.06 -0.49 2.58
N LEU A 173 7.00 -0.82 3.31
CA LEU A 173 7.07 -1.06 4.74
C LEU A 173 7.24 -2.56 5.01
N ARG A 174 8.42 -2.95 5.51
CA ARG A 174 8.71 -4.33 5.90
C ARG A 174 8.33 -4.58 7.35
N VAL A 175 7.45 -5.56 7.56
CA VAL A 175 6.90 -5.88 8.88
C VAL A 175 7.03 -7.36 9.19
N LYS A 176 7.02 -7.69 10.48
CA LYS A 176 6.93 -9.09 10.96
C LYS A 176 5.70 -9.79 10.35
N PRO A 177 5.79 -11.09 10.08
CA PRO A 177 4.65 -11.90 9.63
C PRO A 177 3.69 -12.17 10.80
N THR A 178 3.03 -11.12 11.27
CA THR A 178 2.07 -11.16 12.36
C THR A 178 0.67 -10.82 11.85
N ASP A 179 -0.35 -11.19 12.64
CA ASP A 179 -1.73 -10.87 12.33
C ASP A 179 -1.95 -9.35 12.29
N SER A 180 -2.77 -8.92 11.34
CA SER A 180 -3.29 -7.55 11.29
C SER A 180 -4.22 -7.29 12.50
N PRO A 181 -4.55 -6.02 12.81
CA PRO A 181 -5.52 -5.70 13.85
C PRO A 181 -6.83 -6.47 13.67
N ALA A 182 -7.40 -6.94 14.80
CA ALA A 182 -8.72 -7.55 14.80
C ALA A 182 -9.79 -6.47 14.60
N TYR A 183 -10.15 -6.22 13.35
CA TYR A 183 -11.18 -5.25 12.99
C TYR A 183 -12.17 -5.86 12.00
N LYS A 184 -13.47 -5.78 12.32
CA LYS A 184 -14.56 -6.26 11.46
C LYS A 184 -14.90 -5.17 10.45
N ARG A 185 -14.40 -5.32 9.23
CA ARG A 185 -14.67 -4.41 8.11
C ARG A 185 -16.08 -4.59 7.57
N ASN A 186 -16.67 -3.51 7.04
CA ASN A 186 -17.81 -3.63 6.15
C ASN A 186 -17.31 -4.03 4.75
N LEU A 187 -17.62 -5.24 4.31
CA LEU A 187 -17.23 -5.79 3.01
C LEU A 187 -18.27 -5.55 1.90
N ASP A 188 -19.38 -4.85 2.18
CA ASP A 188 -20.36 -4.49 1.16
C ASP A 188 -19.78 -3.41 0.22
N PRO A 189 -19.51 -3.75 -1.05
CA PRO A 189 -18.92 -2.81 -2.01
C PRO A 189 -19.86 -1.67 -2.37
N SER A 190 -21.19 -1.88 -2.30
CA SER A 190 -22.18 -0.83 -2.56
C SER A 190 -22.21 0.21 -1.46
N ALA A 191 -22.17 -0.23 -0.19
CA ALA A 191 -22.06 0.66 0.96
C ALA A 191 -20.73 1.43 0.94
N CYS A 192 -19.62 0.76 0.65
CA CYS A 192 -18.30 1.37 0.53
C CYS A 192 -18.30 2.46 -0.56
N ARG A 193 -18.82 2.14 -1.76
CA ARG A 193 -18.89 3.08 -2.87
C ARG A 193 -19.75 4.31 -2.53
N THR A 194 -20.92 4.09 -1.94
CA THR A 194 -21.83 5.20 -1.59
C THR A 194 -21.19 6.14 -0.58
N ARG A 195 -20.57 5.59 0.47
CA ARG A 195 -19.87 6.33 1.51
C ARG A 195 -18.69 7.12 0.93
N PHE A 196 -17.86 6.47 0.09
CA PHE A 196 -16.69 7.10 -0.52
C PHE A 196 -17.07 8.23 -1.49
N ARG A 197 -18.15 8.05 -2.29
CA ARG A 197 -18.65 9.10 -3.17
C ARG A 197 -19.07 10.36 -2.41
N ALA A 198 -19.63 10.21 -1.23
CA ALA A 198 -19.97 11.36 -0.39
C ALA A 198 -18.72 12.15 0.03
N ALA A 199 -17.60 11.47 0.30
CA ALA A 199 -16.31 12.12 0.60
C ALA A 199 -15.64 12.79 -0.61
N LEU A 200 -16.05 12.42 -1.83
CA LEU A 200 -15.57 13.04 -3.06
C LEU A 200 -16.35 14.31 -3.43
N ALA A 201 -17.55 14.51 -2.89
CA ALA A 201 -18.32 15.71 -3.17
C ALA A 201 -17.53 16.95 -2.72
N PRO A 202 -17.62 18.09 -3.45
CA PRO A 202 -17.14 19.37 -2.94
C PRO A 202 -17.76 19.61 -1.56
N ALA A 203 -17.00 20.18 -0.63
CA ALA A 203 -17.60 20.68 0.61
C ALA A 203 -18.76 21.58 0.22
N ALA A 204 -19.97 21.31 0.74
CA ALA A 204 -21.09 22.21 0.55
C ALA A 204 -20.65 23.59 1.06
N GLY A 205 -20.52 24.55 0.15
CA GLY A 205 -20.19 25.94 0.47
C GLY A 205 -21.29 26.62 1.25
#